data_1a5f590ee02e860988615f39baca4897
#
_entry.id   1a5f590ee02e860988615f39baca4897
#
_cell.length_a   1.000
_cell.length_b   1.000
_cell.length_c   1.000
_cell.angle_alpha   90.00
_cell.angle_beta   90.00
_cell.angle_gamma   90.00
#
_symmetry.space_group_name_H-M   'P 1'
#
loop_
_entity.id
_entity.type
_entity.pdbx_description
1 polymer ?
#
loop_
_entity_poly.entity_id
_entity_poly.type
_entity_poly.pdbx_seq_one_letter_code
_entity_poly.pdbx_strand_id
1 'polypeptide(L)'
;MKHLVIYVHGKGGNANEAEHYNPFFAESDVIGFDYQAQNPWEAQKEFSSFFEVHSQGYDSVTLIANSIGAFFSMSALTKKQVAQAILISPVVNMEKLIVDMMMWANVTEEELRIKKEIPTEFGEKDNLTSIETISEFVGRIGASLTVMKDGEHWFHTEEQMEFLDDWLRNIKKIKLRLNIL
;
A
#
# COMPACT_ATOMS: atom_id res chain seq x y z
N MET A 1 -0.33 15.70 20.55
CA MET A 1 -0.18 14.29 20.11
C MET A 1 0.83 14.28 18.98
N LYS A 2 1.87 13.46 19.09
CA LYS A 2 2.82 13.26 17.99
C LYS A 2 2.26 12.25 17.00
N HIS A 3 2.16 12.63 15.74
CA HIS A 3 1.66 11.77 14.67
C HIS A 3 2.75 11.52 13.63
N LEU A 4 2.91 10.27 13.23
CA LEU A 4 3.81 9.85 12.18
C LEU A 4 3.01 9.38 10.95
N VAL A 5 3.44 9.81 9.77
CA VAL A 5 3.00 9.25 8.49
C VAL A 5 4.16 8.50 7.88
N ILE A 6 3.95 7.23 7.57
CA ILE A 6 4.92 6.39 6.87
C ILE A 6 4.41 6.16 5.45
N TYR A 7 5.22 6.56 4.46
CA TYR A 7 4.96 6.27 3.06
C TYR A 7 5.78 5.07 2.60
N VAL A 8 5.13 4.15 1.91
CA VAL A 8 5.74 2.97 1.30
C VAL A 8 5.48 2.98 -0.20
N HIS A 9 6.54 3.12 -0.98
CA HIS A 9 6.48 3.22 -2.44
C HIS A 9 6.10 1.91 -3.12
N GLY A 10 5.67 1.99 -4.38
CA GLY A 10 5.48 0.86 -5.27
C GLY A 10 6.80 0.40 -5.92
N LYS A 11 6.70 -0.54 -6.87
CA LYS A 11 7.87 -1.01 -7.62
C LYS A 11 8.51 0.14 -8.40
N GLY A 12 9.82 0.30 -8.25
CA GLY A 12 10.59 1.33 -8.94
C GLY A 12 10.51 2.73 -8.33
N GLY A 13 9.70 2.91 -7.26
CA GLY A 13 9.66 4.13 -6.48
C GLY A 13 10.80 4.22 -5.45
N ASN A 14 10.74 5.22 -4.59
CA ASN A 14 11.71 5.43 -3.52
C ASN A 14 11.11 6.25 -2.35
N ALA A 15 11.83 6.31 -1.23
CA ALA A 15 11.39 7.02 -0.02
C ALA A 15 11.13 8.52 -0.22
N ASN A 16 11.79 9.18 -1.17
CA ASN A 16 11.63 10.64 -1.38
C ASN A 16 10.23 11.01 -1.89
N GLU A 17 9.50 10.06 -2.47
CA GLU A 17 8.10 10.27 -2.85
C GLU A 17 7.22 10.66 -1.65
N ALA A 18 7.66 10.37 -0.43
CA ALA A 18 7.00 10.80 0.80
C ALA A 18 6.85 12.32 0.90
N GLU A 19 7.75 13.09 0.28
CA GLU A 19 7.71 14.56 0.29
C GLU A 19 6.41 15.11 -0.31
N HIS A 20 5.82 14.40 -1.28
CA HIS A 20 4.55 14.75 -1.88
C HIS A 20 3.41 14.85 -0.84
N TYR A 21 3.49 14.08 0.23
CA TYR A 21 2.44 14.01 1.26
C TYR A 21 2.57 15.06 2.37
N ASN A 22 3.70 15.75 2.47
CA ASN A 22 3.92 16.78 3.50
C ASN A 22 2.80 17.85 3.57
N PRO A 23 2.30 18.41 2.45
CA PRO A 23 1.24 19.42 2.50
C PRO A 23 -0.09 18.91 3.08
N PHE A 24 -0.34 17.60 2.98
CA PHE A 24 -1.57 16.98 3.48
C PHE A 24 -1.47 16.61 4.96
N PHE A 25 -0.28 16.56 5.54
CA PHE A 25 -0.02 16.14 6.92
C PHE A 25 0.88 17.13 7.66
N ALA A 26 0.61 18.44 7.52
CA ALA A 26 1.46 19.52 8.00
C ALA A 26 1.79 19.52 9.51
N GLU A 27 0.99 18.84 10.35
CA GLU A 27 1.22 18.70 11.79
C GLU A 27 1.82 17.33 12.18
N SER A 28 2.36 16.60 11.20
CA SER A 28 2.88 15.25 11.36
C SER A 28 4.30 15.16 10.83
N ASP A 29 5.09 14.27 11.40
CA ASP A 29 6.32 13.85 10.75
C ASP A 29 5.96 12.89 9.60
N VAL A 30 6.48 13.15 8.40
CA VAL A 30 6.28 12.29 7.22
C VAL A 30 7.61 11.69 6.83
N ILE A 31 7.67 10.36 6.75
CA ILE A 31 8.87 9.63 6.35
C ILE A 31 8.56 8.64 5.24
N GLY A 32 9.50 8.42 4.34
CA GLY A 32 9.45 7.36 3.35
C GLY A 32 10.25 6.14 3.78
N PHE A 33 9.89 4.98 3.27
CA PHE A 33 10.57 3.73 3.52
C PHE A 33 11.19 3.16 2.24
N ASP A 34 12.53 3.16 2.17
CA ASP A 34 13.31 2.51 1.11
C ASP A 34 13.57 1.05 1.46
N TYR A 35 12.59 0.20 1.23
CA TYR A 35 12.73 -1.23 1.48
C TYR A 35 13.54 -1.93 0.38
N GLN A 36 14.23 -3.01 0.77
CA GLN A 36 15.04 -3.83 -0.13
C GLN A 36 14.38 -5.16 -0.49
N ALA A 37 13.32 -5.52 0.24
CA ALA A 37 12.58 -6.76 0.04
C ALA A 37 12.10 -6.90 -1.41
N GLN A 38 12.33 -8.09 -1.99
CA GLN A 38 11.90 -8.43 -3.34
C GLN A 38 10.67 -9.35 -3.34
N ASN A 39 10.30 -9.87 -2.18
CA ASN A 39 9.20 -10.82 -2.03
C ASN A 39 8.51 -10.66 -0.65
N PRO A 40 7.29 -11.21 -0.48
CA PRO A 40 6.50 -11.01 0.74
C PRO A 40 7.14 -11.51 2.04
N TRP A 41 7.94 -12.56 1.97
CA TRP A 41 8.55 -13.15 3.16
C TRP A 41 9.79 -12.39 3.63
N GLU A 42 10.55 -11.79 2.73
CA GLU A 42 11.59 -10.82 3.09
C GLU A 42 10.94 -9.56 3.67
N ALA A 43 9.89 -9.07 3.01
CA ALA A 43 9.17 -7.88 3.43
C ALA A 43 8.61 -8.01 4.85
N GLN A 44 8.07 -9.15 5.24
CA GLN A 44 7.47 -9.34 6.56
C GLN A 44 8.42 -8.96 7.69
N LYS A 45 9.69 -9.35 7.60
CA LYS A 45 10.70 -9.04 8.62
C LYS A 45 11.17 -7.59 8.53
N GLU A 46 11.50 -7.13 7.32
CA GLU A 46 12.04 -5.81 7.09
C GLU A 46 11.02 -4.72 7.47
N PHE A 47 9.79 -4.87 7.02
CA PHE A 47 8.70 -3.93 7.30
C PHE A 47 8.33 -3.92 8.78
N SER A 48 8.19 -5.09 9.41
CA SER A 48 7.90 -5.16 10.85
C SER A 48 8.95 -4.43 11.67
N SER A 49 10.24 -4.63 11.35
CA SER A 49 11.34 -3.95 12.02
C SER A 49 11.31 -2.44 11.79
N PHE A 50 11.07 -2.00 10.56
CA PHE A 50 10.98 -0.59 10.22
C PHE A 50 9.84 0.10 10.99
N PHE A 51 8.65 -0.46 10.94
CA PHE A 51 7.47 0.10 11.63
C PHE A 51 7.68 0.12 13.15
N GLU A 52 8.23 -0.94 13.74
CA GLU A 52 8.49 -0.99 15.18
C GLU A 52 9.47 0.10 15.62
N VAL A 53 10.57 0.29 14.91
CA VAL A 53 11.59 1.27 15.26
C VAL A 53 11.07 2.70 15.07
N HIS A 54 10.44 3.01 13.94
CA HIS A 54 10.07 4.38 13.59
C HIS A 54 8.78 4.85 14.27
N SER A 55 7.92 3.94 14.74
CA SER A 55 6.71 4.32 15.48
C SER A 55 6.98 4.67 16.95
N GLN A 56 8.19 4.41 17.45
CA GLN A 56 8.53 4.71 18.85
C GLN A 56 8.46 6.23 19.12
N GLY A 57 7.76 6.59 20.19
CA GLY A 57 7.60 7.98 20.60
C GLY A 57 6.50 8.75 19.87
N TYR A 58 5.74 8.09 18.99
CA TYR A 58 4.54 8.64 18.38
C TYR A 58 3.27 8.08 19.03
N ASP A 59 2.27 8.95 19.19
CA ASP A 59 0.97 8.58 19.76
C ASP A 59 0.09 7.85 18.72
N SER A 60 0.33 8.12 17.43
CA SER A 60 -0.40 7.46 16.34
C SER A 60 0.44 7.43 15.05
N VAL A 61 0.17 6.43 14.21
CA VAL A 61 0.83 6.23 12.92
C VAL A 61 -0.23 6.09 11.83
N THR A 62 -0.05 6.83 10.73
CA THR A 62 -0.77 6.61 9.46
C THR A 62 0.19 5.97 8.46
N LEU A 63 -0.27 4.92 7.81
CA LEU A 63 0.41 4.31 6.68
C LEU A 63 -0.19 4.85 5.37
N ILE A 64 0.67 5.27 4.45
CA ILE A 64 0.31 5.47 3.04
C ILE A 64 1.14 4.49 2.24
N ALA A 65 0.51 3.60 1.49
CA ALA A 65 1.23 2.56 0.78
C ALA A 65 0.71 2.37 -0.64
N ASN A 66 1.63 2.30 -1.60
CA ASN A 66 1.33 2.21 -3.01
C ASN A 66 1.63 0.81 -3.56
N SER A 67 0.72 0.27 -4.38
CA SER A 67 0.91 -0.92 -5.20
C SER A 67 1.42 -2.13 -4.40
N ILE A 68 2.58 -2.70 -4.77
CA ILE A 68 3.23 -3.80 -4.06
C ILE A 68 3.67 -3.41 -2.64
N GLY A 69 4.02 -2.13 -2.40
CA GLY A 69 4.31 -1.62 -1.06
C GLY A 69 3.12 -1.75 -0.12
N ALA A 70 1.90 -1.57 -0.62
CA ALA A 70 0.68 -1.83 0.14
C ALA A 70 0.57 -3.30 0.54
N PHE A 71 0.83 -4.21 -0.40
CA PHE A 71 0.81 -5.65 -0.13
C PHE A 71 1.85 -6.06 0.93
N PHE A 72 3.09 -5.61 0.79
CA PHE A 72 4.16 -5.89 1.75
C PHE A 72 3.83 -5.33 3.14
N SER A 73 3.30 -4.11 3.18
CA SER A 73 2.86 -3.48 4.43
C SER A 73 1.76 -4.29 5.12
N MET A 74 0.72 -4.70 4.39
CA MET A 74 -0.37 -5.51 4.95
C MET A 74 0.11 -6.85 5.52
N SER A 75 1.12 -7.47 4.91
CA SER A 75 1.67 -8.73 5.39
C SER A 75 2.47 -8.59 6.70
N ALA A 76 2.97 -7.41 7.00
CA ALA A 76 3.84 -7.11 8.14
C ALA A 76 3.12 -6.44 9.31
N LEU A 77 2.04 -5.69 9.04
CA LEU A 77 1.36 -4.89 10.05
C LEU A 77 0.57 -5.74 11.04
N THR A 78 0.67 -5.34 12.30
CA THR A 78 -0.24 -5.78 13.36
C THR A 78 -1.22 -4.66 13.71
N LYS A 79 -2.37 -5.00 14.31
CA LYS A 79 -3.41 -4.03 14.68
C LYS A 79 -2.95 -2.92 15.64
N LYS A 80 -1.77 -3.06 16.27
CA LYS A 80 -1.22 -2.10 17.24
C LYS A 80 -0.29 -1.06 16.62
N GLN A 81 0.17 -1.28 15.37
CA GLN A 81 1.24 -0.47 14.77
C GLN A 81 0.70 0.71 13.97
N VAL A 82 -0.51 0.63 13.43
CA VAL A 82 -1.08 1.65 12.55
C VAL A 82 -2.50 1.99 12.96
N ALA A 83 -2.75 3.29 13.17
CA ALA A 83 -4.07 3.82 13.49
C ALA A 83 -4.95 3.99 12.24
N GLN A 84 -4.32 4.26 11.09
CA GLN A 84 -4.98 4.42 9.80
C GLN A 84 -4.07 3.89 8.69
N ALA A 85 -4.65 3.26 7.68
CA ALA A 85 -3.96 2.94 6.44
C ALA A 85 -4.69 3.55 5.24
N ILE A 86 -3.91 4.10 4.31
CA ILE A 86 -4.32 4.65 3.02
C ILE A 86 -3.59 3.81 1.98
N LEU A 87 -4.35 3.06 1.17
CA LEU A 87 -3.79 2.19 0.16
C LEU A 87 -4.10 2.76 -1.23
N ILE A 88 -3.07 2.96 -2.04
CA ILE A 88 -3.14 3.53 -3.39
C ILE A 88 -2.87 2.41 -4.39
N SER A 89 -3.83 2.10 -5.24
CA SER A 89 -3.76 0.99 -6.23
C SER A 89 -3.15 -0.29 -5.62
N PRO A 90 -3.66 -0.80 -4.47
CA PRO A 90 -3.00 -1.89 -3.79
C PRO A 90 -3.07 -3.17 -4.61
N VAL A 91 -1.96 -3.90 -4.66
CA VAL A 91 -1.95 -5.28 -5.15
C VAL A 91 -2.56 -6.16 -4.07
N VAL A 92 -3.70 -6.77 -4.36
CA VAL A 92 -4.43 -7.65 -3.43
C VAL A 92 -4.65 -9.06 -3.99
N ASN A 93 -4.29 -9.27 -5.24
CA ASN A 93 -4.30 -10.58 -5.89
C ASN A 93 -2.94 -11.26 -5.75
N MET A 94 -2.86 -12.24 -4.85
CA MET A 94 -1.63 -12.93 -4.51
C MET A 94 -1.06 -13.80 -5.62
N GLU A 95 -1.91 -14.46 -6.38
CA GLU A 95 -1.44 -15.42 -7.40
C GLU A 95 -0.83 -14.68 -8.58
N LYS A 96 -1.48 -13.62 -9.05
CA LYS A 96 -0.89 -12.76 -10.07
C LYS A 96 0.39 -12.09 -9.57
N LEU A 97 0.38 -11.58 -8.34
CA LEU A 97 1.57 -10.99 -7.74
C LEU A 97 2.74 -11.98 -7.74
N ILE A 98 2.50 -13.22 -7.34
CA ILE A 98 3.53 -14.25 -7.34
C ILE A 98 4.07 -14.52 -8.74
N VAL A 99 3.20 -14.63 -9.75
CA VAL A 99 3.62 -14.82 -11.15
C VAL A 99 4.45 -13.62 -11.64
N ASP A 100 3.99 -12.40 -11.37
CA ASP A 100 4.71 -11.18 -11.74
C ASP A 100 6.06 -11.08 -11.02
N MET A 101 6.12 -11.45 -9.74
CA MET A 101 7.37 -11.48 -8.96
C MET A 101 8.37 -12.52 -9.46
N MET A 102 7.92 -13.67 -9.98
CA MET A 102 8.80 -14.61 -10.68
C MET A 102 9.51 -13.96 -11.85
N MET A 103 8.78 -13.16 -12.61
CA MET A 103 9.33 -12.45 -13.78
C MET A 103 10.29 -11.32 -13.37
N TRP A 104 10.09 -10.73 -12.19
CA TRP A 104 10.83 -9.54 -11.76
C TRP A 104 12.03 -9.84 -10.86
N ALA A 105 11.95 -10.88 -10.03
CA ALA A 105 12.89 -11.14 -8.94
C ALA A 105 13.68 -12.45 -9.05
N ASN A 106 13.60 -13.15 -10.19
CA ASN A 106 14.23 -14.49 -10.36
C ASN A 106 13.90 -15.47 -9.21
N VAL A 107 12.69 -15.40 -8.66
CA VAL A 107 12.24 -16.32 -7.61
C VAL A 107 12.05 -17.72 -8.21
N THR A 108 12.56 -18.74 -7.55
CA THR A 108 12.50 -20.12 -8.06
C THR A 108 11.10 -20.73 -7.91
N GLU A 109 10.74 -21.69 -8.78
CA GLU A 109 9.47 -22.43 -8.67
C GLU A 109 9.29 -23.11 -7.32
N GLU A 110 10.38 -23.48 -6.64
CA GLU A 110 10.35 -24.15 -5.35
C GLU A 110 9.97 -23.20 -4.21
N GLU A 111 10.46 -21.99 -4.22
CA GLU A 111 10.07 -20.94 -3.28
C GLU A 111 8.59 -20.56 -3.43
N LEU A 112 8.04 -20.71 -4.63
CA LEU A 112 6.62 -20.48 -4.91
C LEU A 112 5.72 -21.64 -4.52
N ARG A 113 6.17 -22.90 -4.67
CA ARG A 113 5.37 -24.09 -4.31
C ARG A 113 4.97 -24.11 -2.85
N ILE A 114 5.81 -23.60 -1.97
CA ILE A 114 5.58 -23.55 -0.52
C ILE A 114 4.44 -22.57 -0.13
N LYS A 115 4.01 -21.69 -1.05
CA LYS A 115 3.05 -20.61 -0.77
C LYS A 115 1.81 -20.58 -1.67
N LYS A 116 1.55 -21.65 -2.40
CA LYS A 116 0.46 -21.78 -3.39
C LYS A 116 -0.96 -21.97 -2.85
N GLU A 117 -1.20 -21.83 -1.56
CA GLU A 117 -2.51 -22.12 -0.93
C GLU A 117 -3.44 -20.90 -0.79
N ILE A 118 -3.32 -19.91 -1.67
CA ILE A 118 -4.15 -18.68 -1.60
C ILE A 118 -4.86 -18.43 -2.95
N PRO A 119 -6.20 -18.27 -2.97
CA PRO A 119 -7.02 -18.22 -4.21
C PRO A 119 -7.09 -16.85 -4.90
N THR A 120 -7.46 -16.84 -6.19
CA THR A 120 -7.27 -15.78 -7.20
C THR A 120 -8.49 -15.37 -8.00
N GLU A 121 -8.57 -14.11 -8.54
CA GLU A 121 -9.22 -13.69 -9.83
C GLU A 121 -9.09 -12.18 -10.24
N PHE A 122 -9.50 -11.72 -11.46
CA PHE A 122 -9.02 -10.55 -12.24
C PHE A 122 -10.02 -9.65 -12.99
N GLY A 123 -9.61 -8.42 -13.42
CA GLY A 123 -10.34 -7.47 -14.29
C GLY A 123 -9.61 -6.24 -14.85
N GLU A 124 -10.23 -5.29 -15.56
CA GLU A 124 -9.94 -4.79 -16.90
C GLU A 124 -9.15 -3.49 -17.19
N LYS A 125 -8.72 -2.61 -16.27
CA LYS A 125 -7.85 -1.46 -16.62
C LYS A 125 -6.67 -1.25 -15.69
N ASP A 126 -6.80 -1.60 -14.42
CA ASP A 126 -5.64 -1.89 -13.61
C ASP A 126 -5.13 -3.28 -13.99
N ASN A 127 -3.95 -3.35 -14.59
CA ASN A 127 -3.36 -4.63 -15.03
C ASN A 127 -3.01 -5.57 -13.87
N LEU A 128 -3.04 -5.12 -12.63
CA LEU A 128 -2.59 -5.86 -11.46
C LEU A 128 -3.73 -6.25 -10.52
N THR A 129 -4.79 -5.43 -10.41
CA THR A 129 -5.94 -5.73 -9.55
C THR A 129 -7.24 -5.32 -10.24
N SER A 130 -8.23 -6.23 -10.30
CA SER A 130 -9.53 -5.90 -10.87
C SER A 130 -10.41 -5.14 -9.90
N ILE A 131 -11.41 -4.43 -10.45
CA ILE A 131 -12.42 -3.73 -9.65
C ILE A 131 -13.22 -4.70 -8.77
N GLU A 132 -13.48 -5.92 -9.24
CA GLU A 132 -14.17 -6.95 -8.49
C GLU A 132 -13.31 -7.43 -7.34
N THR A 133 -12.03 -7.75 -7.60
CA THR A 133 -11.07 -8.20 -6.58
C THR A 133 -10.88 -7.16 -5.49
N ILE A 134 -10.71 -5.89 -5.87
CA ILE A 134 -10.53 -4.82 -4.88
C ILE A 134 -11.83 -4.55 -4.11
N SER A 135 -12.99 -4.66 -4.74
CA SER A 135 -14.29 -4.49 -4.08
C SER A 135 -14.55 -5.60 -3.04
N GLU A 136 -14.21 -6.84 -3.37
CA GLU A 136 -14.30 -7.96 -2.43
C GLU A 136 -13.35 -7.76 -1.24
N PHE A 137 -12.10 -7.39 -1.50
CA PHE A 137 -11.12 -7.10 -0.46
C PHE A 137 -11.61 -6.00 0.49
N VAL A 138 -12.07 -4.88 -0.06
CA VAL A 138 -12.62 -3.75 0.69
C VAL A 138 -13.80 -4.17 1.56
N GLY A 139 -14.71 -4.98 0.99
CA GLY A 139 -15.85 -5.53 1.73
C GLY A 139 -15.44 -6.41 2.90
N ARG A 140 -14.44 -7.25 2.73
CA ARG A 140 -13.93 -8.15 3.78
C ARG A 140 -13.28 -7.41 4.96
N ILE A 141 -12.53 -6.35 4.68
CA ILE A 141 -11.81 -5.59 5.71
C ILE A 141 -12.59 -4.39 6.25
N GLY A 142 -13.79 -4.10 5.71
CA GLY A 142 -14.61 -2.96 6.09
C GLY A 142 -13.99 -1.61 5.72
N ALA A 143 -13.22 -1.56 4.64
CA ALA A 143 -12.63 -0.33 4.12
C ALA A 143 -13.63 0.47 3.26
N SER A 144 -13.28 1.70 2.92
CA SER A 144 -13.94 2.49 1.86
C SER A 144 -13.11 2.45 0.59
N LEU A 145 -13.77 2.35 -0.56
CA LEU A 145 -13.15 2.35 -1.88
C LEU A 145 -13.52 3.63 -2.62
N THR A 146 -12.53 4.29 -3.19
CA THR A 146 -12.70 5.37 -4.17
C THR A 146 -12.07 4.91 -5.48
N VAL A 147 -12.80 5.02 -6.56
CA VAL A 147 -12.35 4.58 -7.90
C VAL A 147 -12.26 5.80 -8.80
N MET A 148 -11.09 6.01 -9.38
CA MET A 148 -10.92 6.97 -10.45
C MET A 148 -11.39 6.36 -11.76
N LYS A 149 -12.37 7.01 -12.41
CA LYS A 149 -12.81 6.61 -13.74
C LYS A 149 -11.65 6.74 -14.73
N ASP A 150 -11.44 5.70 -15.52
CA ASP A 150 -10.35 5.60 -16.50
C ASP A 150 -8.93 5.71 -15.90
N GLY A 151 -8.79 5.65 -14.57
CA GLY A 151 -7.49 5.64 -13.88
C GLY A 151 -6.70 4.35 -14.17
N GLU A 152 -5.39 4.49 -14.26
CA GLU A 152 -4.45 3.39 -14.44
C GLU A 152 -3.91 2.91 -13.09
N HIS A 153 -3.18 1.79 -13.09
CA HIS A 153 -2.53 1.29 -11.87
C HIS A 153 -1.52 2.30 -11.29
N TRP A 154 -0.80 2.98 -12.15
CA TRP A 154 0.20 3.97 -11.77
C TRP A 154 -0.35 5.39 -11.93
N PHE A 155 -0.58 6.08 -10.82
CA PHE A 155 -0.97 7.48 -10.80
C PHE A 155 0.23 8.36 -11.14
N HIS A 156 0.30 8.87 -12.36
CA HIS A 156 1.45 9.64 -12.86
C HIS A 156 1.10 10.80 -13.80
N THR A 157 -0.12 10.82 -14.34
CA THR A 157 -0.58 11.95 -15.15
C THR A 157 -1.03 13.10 -14.24
N GLU A 158 -1.03 14.32 -14.77
CA GLU A 158 -1.50 15.51 -14.04
C GLU A 158 -2.92 15.31 -13.49
N GLU A 159 -3.83 14.82 -14.32
CA GLU A 159 -5.22 14.52 -13.93
C GLU A 159 -5.32 13.47 -12.81
N GLN A 160 -4.51 12.42 -12.88
CA GLN A 160 -4.48 11.38 -11.86
C GLN A 160 -3.91 11.90 -10.54
N MET A 161 -2.89 12.73 -10.60
CA MET A 161 -2.28 13.36 -9.41
C MET A 161 -3.23 14.39 -8.78
N GLU A 162 -3.93 15.20 -9.58
CA GLU A 162 -4.97 16.11 -9.06
C GLU A 162 -6.10 15.35 -8.36
N PHE A 163 -6.56 14.24 -8.94
CA PHE A 163 -7.56 13.38 -8.32
C PHE A 163 -7.09 12.83 -6.97
N LEU A 164 -5.86 12.32 -6.90
CA LEU A 164 -5.25 11.82 -5.66
C LEU A 164 -5.15 12.92 -4.60
N ASP A 165 -4.69 14.10 -4.98
CA ASP A 165 -4.54 15.26 -4.11
C ASP A 165 -5.87 15.74 -3.54
N ASP A 166 -6.91 15.84 -4.36
CA ASP A 166 -8.25 16.22 -3.92
C ASP A 166 -8.85 15.16 -2.99
N TRP A 167 -8.63 13.90 -3.28
CA TRP A 167 -9.05 12.81 -2.42
C TRP A 167 -8.34 12.86 -1.06
N LEU A 168 -7.01 13.08 -1.02
CA LEU A 168 -6.23 13.23 0.22
C LEU A 168 -6.69 14.44 1.06
N ARG A 169 -7.01 15.59 0.43
CA ARG A 169 -7.57 16.76 1.12
C ARG A 169 -8.90 16.44 1.81
N ASN A 170 -9.68 15.54 1.24
CA ASN A 170 -10.99 15.17 1.77
C ASN A 170 -10.94 14.05 2.81
N ILE A 171 -9.93 13.20 2.81
CA ILE A 171 -9.76 12.07 3.73
C ILE A 171 -9.71 12.51 5.21
N LYS A 172 -9.19 13.69 5.51
CA LYS A 172 -9.15 14.27 6.87
C LYS A 172 -10.52 14.39 7.53
N LYS A 173 -11.60 14.34 6.74
CA LYS A 173 -12.99 14.41 7.22
C LYS A 173 -13.56 13.05 7.60
N ILE A 174 -12.86 11.95 7.29
CA ILE A 174 -13.34 10.58 7.49
C ILE A 174 -12.60 9.96 8.67
N LYS A 175 -13.27 9.85 9.81
CA LYS A 175 -12.73 9.23 11.03
C LYS A 175 -12.36 7.76 10.78
N LEU A 176 -11.09 7.42 11.09
CA LEU A 176 -10.55 6.08 11.40
C LEU A 176 -11.21 4.92 10.62
N ARG A 177 -10.93 4.83 9.33
CA ARG A 177 -11.24 3.67 8.49
C ARG A 177 -10.05 3.40 7.57
N LEU A 178 -9.88 2.16 7.18
CA LEU A 178 -8.98 1.82 6.08
C LEU A 178 -9.56 2.41 4.79
N ASN A 179 -8.81 3.25 4.09
CA ASN A 179 -9.20 3.85 2.83
C ASN A 179 -8.33 3.30 1.70
N ILE A 180 -8.97 2.96 0.58
CA ILE A 180 -8.32 2.40 -0.60
C ILE A 180 -8.68 3.26 -1.81
N LEU A 181 -7.66 3.65 -2.57
CA LEU A 181 -7.78 4.39 -3.82
C LEU A 181 -7.41 3.51 -5.00
#